data_cb415768fdba05f1aa21b77228d0b38c
#
_entry.id   cb415768fdba05f1aa21b77228d0b38c
#
_cell.length_a   1.000
_cell.length_b   1.000
_cell.length_c   1.000
_cell.angle_alpha   90.00
_cell.angle_beta   90.00
_cell.angle_gamma   90.00
#
_symmetry.space_group_name_H-M   'P 1'
#
loop_
_entity.id
_entity.type
_entity.pdbx_description
1 polymer ?
#
loop_
_entity_poly.entity_id
_entity_poly.type
_entity_poly.pdbx_seq_one_letter_code
_entity_poly.pdbx_strand_id
1 'polypeptide(L)'
;MGADFRHVLVLAVTLALPSVLGASSTVAADAGHGGDLARRWCATCHVVAGDQKQASADVPSFAAIAAKPDFSADKVARFLLDPHPKMPNFPLSRDEAGDIAAYIAQLRK
;
A
#
# COMPACT_ATOMS: atom_id res chain seq x y z
N MET A 1 35.47 -33.55 -64.10
CA MET A 1 34.07 -33.51 -63.77
C MET A 1 33.93 -32.78 -62.47
N GLY A 2 33.62 -31.52 -62.58
CA GLY A 2 33.50 -30.64 -61.43
C GLY A 2 32.11 -30.73 -60.82
N ALA A 3 32.07 -30.85 -59.52
CA ALA A 3 30.86 -30.58 -58.75
C ALA A 3 31.16 -29.38 -57.84
N ASP A 4 30.72 -28.22 -58.34
CA ASP A 4 30.73 -26.98 -57.58
C ASP A 4 29.71 -27.06 -56.46
N PHE A 5 30.19 -27.27 -55.25
CA PHE A 5 29.36 -27.21 -54.06
C PHE A 5 29.31 -25.74 -53.61
N ARG A 6 28.35 -24.99 -54.13
CA ARG A 6 28.06 -23.64 -53.68
C ARG A 6 27.39 -23.71 -52.30
N HIS A 7 28.18 -23.44 -51.28
CA HIS A 7 27.69 -23.26 -49.94
C HIS A 7 26.85 -21.99 -49.84
N VAL A 8 25.55 -22.15 -49.86
CA VAL A 8 24.63 -21.07 -49.53
C VAL A 8 24.63 -20.91 -48.03
N LEU A 9 25.37 -19.91 -47.56
CA LEU A 9 25.36 -19.51 -46.14
C LEU A 9 24.07 -18.73 -45.86
N VAL A 10 23.08 -19.42 -45.31
CA VAL A 10 21.85 -18.78 -44.81
C VAL A 10 22.18 -18.13 -43.46
N LEU A 11 22.42 -16.82 -43.48
CA LEU A 11 22.51 -16.03 -42.26
C LEU A 11 21.10 -15.89 -41.68
N ALA A 12 20.80 -16.71 -40.67
CA ALA A 12 19.60 -16.50 -39.85
C ALA A 12 19.84 -15.29 -38.94
N VAL A 13 19.28 -14.15 -39.33
CA VAL A 13 19.22 -12.97 -38.47
C VAL A 13 18.11 -13.20 -37.43
N THR A 14 18.48 -13.64 -36.27
CA THR A 14 17.58 -13.70 -35.14
C THR A 14 17.35 -12.26 -34.61
N LEU A 15 16.19 -11.69 -34.90
CA LEU A 15 15.73 -10.45 -34.29
C LEU A 15 15.38 -10.73 -32.82
N ALA A 16 16.29 -10.39 -31.93
CA ALA A 16 16.01 -10.36 -30.50
C ALA A 16 15.13 -9.13 -30.23
N LEU A 17 13.83 -9.33 -30.01
CA LEU A 17 12.98 -8.27 -29.49
C LEU A 17 13.34 -8.03 -28.02
N PRO A 18 13.69 -6.80 -27.62
CA PRO A 18 13.82 -6.49 -26.21
C PRO A 18 12.42 -6.52 -25.58
N SER A 19 12.19 -7.50 -24.72
CA SER A 19 11.01 -7.50 -23.84
C SER A 19 11.18 -6.34 -22.85
N VAL A 20 10.55 -5.22 -23.12
CA VAL A 20 10.40 -4.13 -22.16
C VAL A 20 9.43 -4.63 -21.08
N LEU A 21 9.98 -5.24 -20.02
CA LEU A 21 9.23 -5.43 -18.79
C LEU A 21 8.94 -4.04 -18.23
N GLY A 22 7.71 -3.57 -18.42
CA GLY A 22 7.21 -2.36 -17.77
C GLY A 22 7.26 -2.60 -16.26
N ALA A 23 8.25 -2.01 -15.60
CA ALA A 23 8.26 -1.93 -14.15
C ALA A 23 7.08 -1.07 -13.71
N SER A 24 6.00 -1.70 -13.27
CA SER A 24 4.91 -1.01 -12.58
C SER A 24 5.50 -0.48 -11.27
N SER A 25 5.75 0.84 -11.21
CA SER A 25 6.14 1.51 -9.98
C SER A 25 4.95 1.45 -9.02
N THR A 26 4.95 0.47 -8.14
CA THR A 26 4.05 0.48 -6.98
C THR A 26 4.57 1.55 -6.04
N VAL A 27 3.83 2.64 -5.89
CA VAL A 27 4.12 3.63 -4.86
C VAL A 27 3.91 2.96 -3.51
N ALA A 28 4.96 2.87 -2.70
CA ALA A 28 4.85 2.34 -1.35
C ALA A 28 4.02 3.31 -0.50
N ALA A 29 3.20 2.76 0.42
CA ALA A 29 2.41 3.57 1.34
C ALA A 29 3.32 4.41 2.25
N ASP A 30 2.96 5.69 2.45
CA ASP A 30 3.69 6.65 3.25
C ASP A 30 3.09 6.72 4.67
N ALA A 31 3.74 6.05 5.61
CA ALA A 31 3.29 6.05 7.00
C ALA A 31 3.43 7.41 7.69
N GLY A 32 4.36 8.26 7.27
CA GLY A 32 4.48 9.63 7.77
C GLY A 32 3.26 10.47 7.40
N HIS A 33 2.90 10.47 6.13
CA HIS A 33 1.68 11.09 5.63
C HIS A 33 0.43 10.48 6.29
N GLY A 34 0.40 9.16 6.47
CA GLY A 34 -0.67 8.47 7.19
C GLY A 34 -0.83 8.95 8.63
N GLY A 35 0.26 9.21 9.32
CA GLY A 35 0.25 9.80 10.68
C GLY A 35 -0.34 11.21 10.71
N ASP A 36 -0.01 12.05 9.73
CA ASP A 36 -0.58 13.40 9.62
C ASP A 36 -2.07 13.36 9.33
N LEU A 37 -2.51 12.49 8.44
CA LEU A 37 -3.94 12.26 8.17
C LEU A 37 -4.68 11.74 9.41
N ALA A 38 -4.08 10.81 10.15
CA ALA A 38 -4.64 10.26 11.38
C ALA A 38 -4.84 11.35 12.45
N ARG A 39 -3.86 12.22 12.65
CA ARG A 39 -3.99 13.35 13.57
C ARG A 39 -5.08 14.33 13.14
N ARG A 40 -5.23 14.53 11.84
CA ARG A 40 -6.22 15.46 11.29
C ARG A 40 -7.64 14.94 11.36
N TRP A 41 -7.86 13.67 11.04
CA TRP A 41 -9.20 13.11 10.81
C TRP A 41 -9.66 12.15 11.92
N CYS A 42 -8.74 11.48 12.60
CA CYS A 42 -9.05 10.36 13.48
C CYS A 42 -8.89 10.70 14.97
N ALA A 43 -8.05 11.70 15.29
CA ALA A 43 -7.65 12.00 16.66
C ALA A 43 -8.79 12.52 17.56
N THR A 44 -9.90 12.98 17.00
CA THR A 44 -11.08 13.39 17.77
C THR A 44 -11.69 12.21 18.52
N CYS A 45 -11.68 11.02 17.92
CA CYS A 45 -12.29 9.82 18.49
C CYS A 45 -11.26 8.77 18.92
N HIS A 46 -10.15 8.62 18.19
CA HIS A 46 -9.12 7.63 18.49
C HIS A 46 -7.89 8.27 19.14
N VAL A 47 -7.25 7.56 20.03
CA VAL A 47 -5.86 7.84 20.39
C VAL A 47 -4.99 7.34 19.24
N VAL A 48 -4.41 8.26 18.47
CA VAL A 48 -3.64 7.94 17.26
C VAL A 48 -2.13 7.94 17.48
N ALA A 49 -1.66 8.55 18.57
CA ALA A 49 -0.25 8.66 18.90
C ALA A 49 -0.02 8.63 20.41
N GLY A 50 1.20 8.25 20.82
CA GLY A 50 1.54 8.11 22.24
C GLY A 50 1.56 9.42 23.04
N ASP A 51 1.69 10.56 22.38
CA ASP A 51 1.64 11.89 22.99
C ASP A 51 0.21 12.44 23.15
N GLN A 52 -0.77 11.81 22.55
CA GLN A 52 -2.18 12.17 22.68
C GLN A 52 -2.76 11.60 23.98
N LYS A 53 -3.32 12.46 24.82
CA LYS A 53 -3.79 12.10 26.15
C LYS A 53 -5.27 11.76 26.21
N GLN A 54 -6.06 12.26 25.26
CA GLN A 54 -7.51 12.10 25.28
C GLN A 54 -8.06 11.88 23.87
N ALA A 55 -9.11 11.06 23.84
CA ALA A 55 -9.99 10.87 22.69
C ALA A 55 -11.40 10.62 23.20
N SER A 56 -12.42 10.67 22.34
CA SER A 56 -13.76 10.28 22.74
C SER A 56 -13.79 8.80 23.08
N ALA A 57 -14.42 8.46 24.18
CA ALA A 57 -14.54 7.18 24.83
C ALA A 57 -14.62 5.94 23.95
N ASP A 58 -14.83 4.81 24.26
CA ASP A 58 -15.27 3.52 23.69
C ASP A 58 -14.80 3.12 22.27
N VAL A 59 -13.82 3.81 21.69
CA VAL A 59 -13.21 3.41 20.43
C VAL A 59 -11.77 2.95 20.65
N PRO A 60 -11.29 1.94 19.93
CA PRO A 60 -9.95 1.42 20.13
C PRO A 60 -8.89 2.45 19.72
N SER A 61 -7.80 2.53 20.48
CA SER A 61 -6.61 3.27 20.04
C SER A 61 -6.00 2.62 18.82
N PHE A 62 -5.24 3.38 18.04
CA PHE A 62 -4.49 2.83 16.91
C PHE A 62 -3.47 1.77 17.33
N ALA A 63 -2.86 1.95 18.50
CA ALA A 63 -1.97 0.94 19.06
C ALA A 63 -2.73 -0.37 19.39
N ALA A 64 -3.95 -0.29 19.91
CA ALA A 64 -4.78 -1.46 20.17
C ALA A 64 -5.22 -2.16 18.89
N ILE A 65 -5.52 -1.39 17.82
CA ILE A 65 -5.84 -1.94 16.50
C ILE A 65 -4.62 -2.69 15.95
N ALA A 66 -3.43 -2.08 16.01
CA ALA A 66 -2.20 -2.68 15.54
C ALA A 66 -1.82 -3.97 16.29
N ALA A 67 -2.17 -4.06 17.59
CA ALA A 67 -1.86 -5.20 18.43
C ALA A 67 -2.76 -6.42 18.21
N LYS A 68 -3.83 -6.31 17.42
CA LYS A 68 -4.72 -7.45 17.16
C LYS A 68 -3.97 -8.58 16.46
N PRO A 69 -4.20 -9.86 16.84
CA PRO A 69 -3.51 -11.00 16.20
C PRO A 69 -3.76 -11.12 14.70
N ASP A 70 -4.93 -10.71 14.23
CA ASP A 70 -5.36 -10.74 12.83
C ASP A 70 -5.16 -9.41 12.11
N PHE A 71 -4.37 -8.51 12.67
CA PHE A 71 -4.08 -7.21 12.06
C PHE A 71 -3.51 -7.39 10.64
N SER A 72 -4.04 -6.61 9.72
CA SER A 72 -3.54 -6.49 8.35
C SER A 72 -3.75 -5.07 7.86
N ALA A 73 -2.69 -4.43 7.38
CA ALA A 73 -2.77 -3.08 6.80
C ALA A 73 -3.77 -3.02 5.63
N ASP A 74 -3.80 -4.05 4.79
CA ASP A 74 -4.74 -4.13 3.68
C ASP A 74 -6.20 -4.20 4.13
N LYS A 75 -6.49 -4.94 5.19
CA LYS A 75 -7.84 -4.99 5.77
C LYS A 75 -8.24 -3.64 6.34
N VAL A 76 -7.32 -2.95 7.03
CA VAL A 76 -7.56 -1.62 7.58
C VAL A 76 -7.81 -0.61 6.46
N ALA A 77 -6.98 -0.60 5.43
CA ALA A 77 -7.16 0.30 4.29
C ALA A 77 -8.53 0.11 3.62
N ARG A 78 -8.94 -1.14 3.38
CA ARG A 78 -10.28 -1.43 2.83
C ARG A 78 -11.40 -0.97 3.77
N PHE A 79 -11.25 -1.21 5.07
CA PHE A 79 -12.23 -0.79 6.08
C PHE A 79 -12.40 0.73 6.12
N LEU A 80 -11.32 1.50 5.94
CA LEU A 80 -11.38 2.97 5.89
C LEU A 80 -12.10 3.52 4.66
N LEU A 81 -12.18 2.72 3.58
CA LEU A 81 -12.85 3.11 2.33
C LEU A 81 -14.33 2.73 2.31
N ASP A 82 -14.76 1.84 3.19
CA ASP A 82 -16.14 1.39 3.29
C ASP A 82 -16.88 2.15 4.40
N PRO A 83 -18.11 2.61 4.16
CA PRO A 83 -18.92 3.22 5.21
C PRO A 83 -19.18 2.23 6.35
N HIS A 84 -18.85 2.60 7.59
CA HIS A 84 -19.16 1.77 8.75
C HIS A 84 -20.02 2.54 9.77
N PRO A 85 -20.96 1.85 10.46
CA PRO A 85 -22.11 2.51 11.10
C PRO A 85 -21.77 3.48 12.22
N LYS A 86 -20.60 3.35 12.85
CA LYS A 86 -20.22 4.13 14.05
C LYS A 86 -19.11 5.14 13.81
N MET A 87 -18.53 5.16 12.65
CA MET A 87 -17.41 6.01 12.29
C MET A 87 -17.80 6.89 11.09
N PRO A 88 -17.49 8.19 11.11
CA PRO A 88 -17.74 9.04 9.96
C PRO A 88 -17.03 8.54 8.72
N ASN A 89 -17.65 8.71 7.56
CA ASN A 89 -17.01 8.45 6.28
C ASN A 89 -16.18 9.66 5.88
N PHE A 90 -14.86 9.49 5.81
CA PHE A 90 -13.94 10.53 5.36
C PHE A 90 -13.66 10.37 3.85
N PRO A 91 -13.47 11.48 3.13
CA PRO A 91 -13.18 11.44 1.69
C PRO A 91 -11.71 11.04 1.44
N LEU A 92 -11.34 9.83 1.81
CA LEU A 92 -10.00 9.29 1.62
C LEU A 92 -9.86 8.66 0.24
N SER A 93 -8.74 8.93 -0.43
CA SER A 93 -8.30 8.15 -1.56
C SER A 93 -7.79 6.77 -1.11
N ARG A 94 -7.60 5.87 -2.06
CA ARG A 94 -7.01 4.54 -1.78
C ARG A 94 -5.60 4.66 -1.21
N ASP A 95 -4.82 5.61 -1.73
CA ASP A 95 -3.45 5.85 -1.28
C ASP A 95 -3.45 6.38 0.15
N GLU A 96 -4.30 7.36 0.47
CA GLU A 96 -4.44 7.91 1.82
C GLU A 96 -4.91 6.85 2.83
N ALA A 97 -5.84 6.00 2.46
CA ALA A 97 -6.26 4.88 3.31
C ALA A 97 -5.10 3.88 3.53
N GLY A 98 -4.30 3.62 2.50
CA GLY A 98 -3.09 2.82 2.58
C GLY A 98 -2.03 3.45 3.49
N ASP A 99 -1.82 4.76 3.41
CA ASP A 99 -0.88 5.51 4.23
C ASP A 99 -1.27 5.47 5.71
N ILE A 100 -2.55 5.67 6.03
CA ILE A 100 -3.06 5.54 7.41
C ILE A 100 -2.87 4.11 7.92
N ALA A 101 -3.17 3.10 7.12
CA ALA A 101 -2.98 1.70 7.49
C ALA A 101 -1.51 1.36 7.74
N ALA A 102 -0.59 1.90 6.93
CA ALA A 102 0.85 1.76 7.12
C ALA A 102 1.32 2.45 8.41
N TYR A 103 0.78 3.62 8.73
CA TYR A 103 1.05 4.29 9.99
C TYR A 103 0.61 3.44 11.19
N ILE A 104 -0.62 2.89 11.15
CA ILE A 104 -1.10 2.00 12.22
C ILE A 104 -0.18 0.78 12.36
N ALA A 105 0.26 0.19 11.26
CA ALA A 105 1.15 -0.97 11.28
C ALA A 105 2.47 -0.70 12.03
N GLN A 106 3.01 0.52 11.96
CA GLN A 106 4.22 0.91 12.68
C GLN A 106 4.04 0.97 14.21
N LEU A 107 2.80 1.08 14.70
CA LEU A 107 2.50 1.10 16.13
C LEU A 107 2.52 -0.31 16.75
N ARG A 108 2.67 -1.33 15.95
CA ARG A 108 2.80 -2.71 16.42
C ARG A 108 4.14 -2.90 17.11
N LYS A 109 4.10 -3.32 18.37
CA LYS A 109 5.27 -3.68 19.17
C LYS A 109 5.51 -5.18 19.17
#